data_6ac5fa88b9d47da2d6ee85589e852533
#
_entry.id   6ac5fa88b9d47da2d6ee85589e852533
#
_cell.length_a   1.000
_cell.length_b   1.000
_cell.length_c   1.000
_cell.angle_alpha   90.00
_cell.angle_beta   90.00
_cell.angle_gamma   90.00
#
_symmetry.space_group_name_H-M   'P 1'
#
loop_
_entity.id
_entity.type
_entity.pdbx_description
1 polymer ?
#
loop_
_entity_poly.entity_id
_entity_poly.type
_entity_poly.pdbx_seq_one_letter_code
_entity_poly.pdbx_strand_id
1 'polypeptide(L)'
;MCSSDLIGKDDSENVENERFGEPVVPDFEVPYHVDIMESFDGIDLDAARRTSGNGFYYLKGDIARLHSSILSYARDFMIDRGFTYYIPPFMIHGDVVKGVMSFKEMENMMYKIEGEDLYLIGTSEHSMIGKFIDTINDEETLPQTLTSYSPCFRKEVGAHGIEERGVYRIHQFEKQEMVVVCKPEDSKAWYEKLWQNTVDFFRSLDIPVRTLECCSGDLADLKVKSCDVEAWSPRQKKYFEVGSCSNLGDAQARRLGIRVRSKENPKELYFAHTLNNTVVAPPRMLIAFLENNLREDGSVAIPKPLQPYMGGMTELRKK
;
A
#
# COMPACT_ATOMS: atom_id res chain seq x y z
N MET A 1 -11.79 -1.04 22.57
CA MET A 1 -11.29 -2.37 22.97
C MET A 1 -10.33 -2.80 21.88
N CYS A 2 -9.11 -3.12 22.22
CA CYS A 2 -8.18 -3.73 21.28
C CYS A 2 -8.73 -5.12 20.93
N SER A 3 -9.07 -5.37 19.69
CA SER A 3 -9.67 -6.64 19.26
C SER A 3 -8.65 -7.56 18.59
N SER A 4 -7.35 -7.24 18.71
CA SER A 4 -6.31 -8.18 18.29
C SER A 4 -6.31 -9.37 19.25
N ASP A 5 -6.58 -10.55 18.71
CA ASP A 5 -6.50 -11.80 19.46
C ASP A 5 -5.03 -12.19 19.76
N LEU A 6 -4.09 -11.53 19.08
CA LEU A 6 -2.66 -11.72 19.23
C LEU A 6 -2.05 -10.66 20.15
N ILE A 7 -1.71 -11.06 21.36
CA ILE A 7 -1.07 -10.18 22.35
C ILE A 7 0.44 -10.28 22.24
N GLY A 8 1.13 -9.15 22.13
CA GLY A 8 2.59 -9.07 22.06
C GLY A 8 3.07 -7.68 22.42
N LYS A 9 4.39 -7.50 22.58
CA LYS A 9 5.03 -6.25 23.02
C LYS A 9 5.48 -5.38 21.86
N ASP A 10 5.96 -6.00 20.79
CA ASP A 10 6.53 -5.34 19.62
C ASP A 10 6.48 -6.26 18.38
N ASP A 11 6.97 -5.80 17.26
CA ASP A 11 6.97 -6.47 15.95
C ASP A 11 7.65 -7.86 15.96
N SER A 12 8.55 -8.13 16.89
CA SER A 12 9.20 -9.45 17.01
C SER A 12 8.24 -10.57 17.42
N GLU A 13 7.06 -10.22 17.93
CA GLU A 13 6.01 -11.16 18.36
C GLU A 13 4.87 -11.26 17.29
N ASN A 14 5.05 -10.68 16.13
CA ASN A 14 4.15 -10.86 14.99
C ASN A 14 4.20 -12.32 14.52
N VAL A 15 3.08 -12.85 14.05
CA VAL A 15 2.95 -14.27 13.70
C VAL A 15 2.72 -14.44 12.19
N GLU A 16 3.58 -15.26 11.58
CA GLU A 16 3.36 -15.70 10.20
C GLU A 16 2.12 -16.59 10.13
N ASN A 17 1.13 -16.18 9.31
CA ASN A 17 -0.09 -16.94 9.12
C ASN A 17 0.06 -17.97 7.98
N GLU A 18 0.49 -17.53 6.81
CA GLU A 18 0.51 -18.36 5.61
C GLU A 18 1.54 -17.86 4.59
N ARG A 19 2.08 -18.79 3.80
CA ARG A 19 2.94 -18.53 2.65
C ARG A 19 2.25 -18.89 1.35
N PHE A 20 2.44 -18.07 0.35
CA PHE A 20 1.86 -18.20 -0.97
C PHE A 20 2.97 -18.20 -2.03
N GLY A 21 3.19 -19.35 -2.64
CA GLY A 21 4.29 -19.60 -3.58
C GLY A 21 5.61 -19.93 -2.89
N GLU A 22 6.43 -20.69 -3.60
CA GLU A 22 7.71 -21.15 -3.10
C GLU A 22 8.77 -20.06 -3.29
N PRO A 23 9.50 -19.68 -2.22
CA PRO A 23 10.62 -18.75 -2.32
C PRO A 23 11.78 -19.41 -3.05
N VAL A 24 12.26 -18.78 -4.10
CA VAL A 24 13.38 -19.28 -4.91
C VAL A 24 14.60 -18.42 -4.66
N VAL A 25 15.76 -19.05 -4.49
CA VAL A 25 17.08 -18.41 -4.52
C VAL A 25 17.77 -18.89 -5.78
N PRO A 26 18.04 -18.01 -6.76
CA PRO A 26 18.70 -18.42 -7.99
C PRO A 26 20.17 -18.83 -7.73
N ASP A 27 20.76 -19.59 -8.66
CA ASP A 27 22.15 -20.06 -8.58
C ASP A 27 23.18 -18.96 -8.95
N PHE A 28 22.70 -17.76 -9.28
CA PHE A 28 23.51 -16.57 -9.56
C PHE A 28 23.31 -15.49 -8.51
N GLU A 29 24.26 -14.58 -8.38
CA GLU A 29 24.17 -13.44 -7.49
C GLU A 29 23.11 -12.44 -7.99
N VAL A 30 22.11 -12.13 -7.15
CA VAL A 30 21.09 -11.10 -7.43
C VAL A 30 21.65 -9.74 -7.00
N PRO A 31 21.90 -8.81 -7.93
CA PRO A 31 22.39 -7.48 -7.59
C PRO A 31 21.39 -6.67 -6.75
N TYR A 32 21.88 -5.60 -6.16
CA TYR A 32 21.01 -4.62 -5.48
C TYR A 32 20.03 -4.00 -6.48
N HIS A 33 18.78 -3.74 -6.05
CA HIS A 33 17.73 -3.28 -6.97
C HIS A 33 18.08 -2.00 -7.73
N VAL A 34 18.85 -1.09 -7.12
CA VAL A 34 19.35 0.11 -7.82
C VAL A 34 20.30 -0.27 -8.93
N ASP A 35 21.23 -1.20 -8.68
CA ASP A 35 22.20 -1.64 -9.68
C ASP A 35 21.49 -2.33 -10.87
N ILE A 36 20.40 -3.08 -10.58
CA ILE A 36 19.55 -3.65 -11.64
C ILE A 36 18.92 -2.50 -12.45
N MET A 37 18.28 -1.51 -11.81
CA MET A 37 17.65 -0.39 -12.49
C MET A 37 18.67 0.46 -13.29
N GLU A 38 19.84 0.72 -12.74
CA GLU A 38 20.93 1.43 -13.42
C GLU A 38 21.42 0.66 -14.66
N SER A 39 21.46 -0.68 -14.60
CA SER A 39 21.84 -1.51 -15.75
C SER A 39 20.91 -1.39 -16.95
N PHE A 40 19.68 -0.95 -16.75
CA PHE A 40 18.68 -0.62 -17.78
C PHE A 40 18.65 0.88 -18.12
N ASP A 41 19.57 1.70 -17.58
CA ASP A 41 19.50 3.16 -17.61
C ASP A 41 18.13 3.68 -17.10
N GLY A 42 17.59 3.02 -16.07
CA GLY A 42 16.18 3.16 -15.61
C GLY A 42 15.96 4.05 -14.41
N ILE A 43 17.03 4.50 -13.73
CA ILE A 43 16.94 5.36 -12.54
C ILE A 43 18.05 6.42 -12.55
N ASP A 44 17.75 7.61 -11.98
CA ASP A 44 18.74 8.68 -11.79
C ASP A 44 18.57 9.29 -10.39
N LEU A 45 19.32 8.77 -9.45
CA LEU A 45 19.31 9.24 -8.05
C LEU A 45 20.12 10.53 -7.87
N ASP A 46 21.14 10.76 -8.72
CA ASP A 46 21.96 11.97 -8.64
C ASP A 46 21.20 13.21 -9.10
N ALA A 47 20.39 13.09 -10.17
CA ALA A 47 19.50 14.17 -10.56
C ALA A 47 18.44 14.43 -9.48
N ALA A 48 17.86 13.39 -8.88
CA ALA A 48 16.89 13.54 -7.80
C ALA A 48 17.49 14.26 -6.58
N ARG A 49 18.73 13.91 -6.21
CA ARG A 49 19.45 14.57 -5.11
C ARG A 49 19.65 16.06 -5.36
N ARG A 50 19.99 16.45 -6.60
CA ARG A 50 20.15 17.87 -6.97
C ARG A 50 18.83 18.64 -7.00
N THR A 51 17.73 17.96 -7.36
CA THR A 51 16.41 18.59 -7.52
C THR A 51 15.65 18.69 -6.19
N SER A 52 15.65 17.60 -5.40
CA SER A 52 14.74 17.46 -4.26
C SER A 52 15.42 16.94 -2.98
N GLY A 53 16.65 16.42 -3.09
CA GLY A 53 17.37 15.83 -1.97
C GLY A 53 17.32 14.30 -1.97
N ASN A 54 17.79 13.72 -0.86
CA ASN A 54 17.73 12.26 -0.66
C ASN A 54 16.28 11.81 -0.45
N GLY A 55 15.98 10.54 -0.74
CA GLY A 55 14.63 9.98 -0.60
C GLY A 55 13.68 10.33 -1.75
N PHE A 56 14.23 10.82 -2.86
CA PHE A 56 13.53 11.02 -4.13
C PHE A 56 14.22 10.26 -5.26
N TYR A 57 13.55 10.09 -6.39
CA TYR A 57 14.08 9.39 -7.55
C TYR A 57 13.54 9.97 -8.85
N TYR A 58 14.29 9.78 -9.93
CA TYR A 58 13.78 9.82 -11.28
C TYR A 58 13.81 8.39 -11.83
N LEU A 59 12.66 7.90 -12.29
CA LEU A 59 12.60 6.71 -13.12
C LEU A 59 12.56 7.12 -14.58
N LYS A 60 13.20 6.34 -15.46
CA LYS A 60 13.22 6.60 -16.89
C LYS A 60 13.16 5.32 -17.71
N GLY A 61 12.85 5.46 -19.01
CA GLY A 61 12.85 4.35 -19.95
C GLY A 61 11.90 3.22 -19.57
N ASP A 62 12.39 1.99 -19.74
CA ASP A 62 11.58 0.80 -19.53
C ASP A 62 11.25 0.54 -18.05
N ILE A 63 12.07 1.02 -17.11
CA ILE A 63 11.75 0.95 -15.67
C ILE A 63 10.60 1.90 -15.31
N ALA A 64 10.59 3.12 -15.86
CA ALA A 64 9.45 4.04 -15.66
C ALA A 64 8.17 3.49 -16.28
N ARG A 65 8.28 2.85 -17.45
CA ARG A 65 7.16 2.15 -18.09
C ARG A 65 6.65 0.99 -17.23
N LEU A 66 7.54 0.16 -16.69
CA LEU A 66 7.20 -0.93 -15.79
C LEU A 66 6.45 -0.42 -14.55
N HIS A 67 6.93 0.64 -13.93
CA HIS A 67 6.28 1.30 -12.79
C HIS A 67 4.83 1.71 -13.12
N SER A 68 4.61 2.42 -14.23
CA SER A 68 3.26 2.86 -14.65
C SER A 68 2.38 1.68 -15.05
N SER A 69 2.96 0.65 -15.65
CA SER A 69 2.24 -0.56 -16.07
C SER A 69 1.74 -1.37 -14.88
N ILE A 70 2.53 -1.47 -13.81
CA ILE A 70 2.13 -2.12 -12.56
C ILE A 70 0.91 -1.41 -11.94
N LEU A 71 0.91 -0.07 -11.91
CA LEU A 71 -0.24 0.72 -11.40
C LEU A 71 -1.48 0.54 -12.28
N SER A 72 -1.32 0.55 -13.60
CA SER A 72 -2.43 0.36 -14.54
C SER A 72 -3.04 -1.03 -14.40
N TYR A 73 -2.21 -2.06 -14.27
CA TYR A 73 -2.67 -3.42 -14.00
C TYR A 73 -3.36 -3.53 -12.65
N ALA A 74 -2.82 -2.93 -11.60
CA ALA A 74 -3.43 -2.95 -10.26
C ALA A 74 -4.81 -2.28 -10.23
N ARG A 75 -4.98 -1.17 -10.96
CA ARG A 75 -6.28 -0.52 -11.12
C ARG A 75 -7.30 -1.47 -11.73
N ASP A 76 -6.97 -2.06 -12.88
CA ASP A 76 -7.89 -2.92 -13.61
C ASP A 76 -8.18 -4.22 -12.83
N PHE A 77 -7.16 -4.78 -12.17
CA PHE A 77 -7.28 -5.92 -11.27
C PHE A 77 -8.30 -5.68 -10.14
N MET A 78 -8.36 -4.48 -9.58
CA MET A 78 -9.32 -4.14 -8.54
C MET A 78 -10.71 -3.81 -9.10
N ILE A 79 -10.80 -3.19 -10.27
CA ILE A 79 -12.08 -2.96 -10.96
C ILE A 79 -12.75 -4.30 -11.28
N ASP A 80 -12.00 -5.28 -11.77
CA ASP A 80 -12.50 -6.63 -12.08
C ASP A 80 -12.99 -7.39 -10.81
N ARG A 81 -12.53 -6.97 -9.63
CA ARG A 81 -12.99 -7.48 -8.33
C ARG A 81 -14.16 -6.70 -7.73
N GLY A 82 -14.75 -5.78 -8.50
CA GLY A 82 -15.95 -5.04 -8.11
C GLY A 82 -15.67 -3.79 -7.26
N PHE A 83 -14.43 -3.32 -7.21
CA PHE A 83 -14.11 -2.05 -6.55
C PHE A 83 -14.34 -0.87 -7.49
N THR A 84 -14.95 0.19 -6.97
CA THR A 84 -15.10 1.44 -7.73
C THR A 84 -13.80 2.22 -7.70
N TYR A 85 -13.28 2.57 -8.89
CA TYR A 85 -12.04 3.32 -9.02
C TYR A 85 -12.23 4.82 -8.84
N TYR A 86 -11.32 5.44 -8.06
CA TYR A 86 -11.30 6.86 -7.77
C TYR A 86 -9.90 7.47 -7.99
N ILE A 87 -9.88 8.72 -8.43
CA ILE A 87 -8.73 9.62 -8.31
C ILE A 87 -9.16 10.70 -7.31
N PRO A 88 -8.71 10.62 -6.06
CA PRO A 88 -9.13 11.54 -4.99
C PRO A 88 -8.31 12.83 -4.99
N PRO A 89 -8.72 13.86 -4.22
CA PRO A 89 -7.86 14.99 -3.90
C PRO A 89 -6.57 14.54 -3.20
N PHE A 90 -5.42 15.13 -3.57
CA PHE A 90 -4.11 14.81 -2.98
C PHE A 90 -3.74 15.74 -1.83
N MET A 91 -4.58 16.71 -1.53
CA MET A 91 -4.50 17.59 -0.37
C MET A 91 -5.82 17.56 0.38
N ILE A 92 -5.76 17.53 1.71
CA ILE A 92 -6.92 17.41 2.59
C ILE A 92 -6.82 18.40 3.73
N HIS A 93 -7.97 18.82 4.29
CA HIS A 93 -8.05 19.67 5.45
C HIS A 93 -7.57 19.00 6.73
N GLY A 94 -7.10 19.81 7.68
CA GLY A 94 -6.60 19.32 8.97
C GLY A 94 -7.59 18.48 9.77
N ASP A 95 -8.89 18.76 9.66
CA ASP A 95 -9.92 17.98 10.36
C ASP A 95 -10.05 16.56 9.78
N VAL A 96 -9.87 16.39 8.47
CA VAL A 96 -9.79 15.05 7.86
C VAL A 96 -8.55 14.32 8.37
N VAL A 97 -7.38 14.99 8.40
CA VAL A 97 -6.13 14.37 8.91
C VAL A 97 -6.32 13.87 10.34
N LYS A 98 -6.86 14.70 11.24
CA LYS A 98 -7.13 14.33 12.64
C LYS A 98 -8.12 13.17 12.78
N GLY A 99 -8.98 12.98 11.80
CA GLY A 99 -9.95 11.88 11.77
C GLY A 99 -9.35 10.54 11.34
N VAL A 100 -8.36 10.55 10.46
CA VAL A 100 -7.82 9.33 9.84
C VAL A 100 -6.55 8.79 10.49
N MET A 101 -5.85 9.60 11.31
CA MET A 101 -4.62 9.18 12.01
C MET A 101 -4.49 9.82 13.39
N SER A 102 -3.52 9.36 14.18
CA SER A 102 -3.18 9.98 15.46
C SER A 102 -2.39 11.29 15.27
N PHE A 103 -2.37 12.15 16.31
CA PHE A 103 -1.58 13.38 16.29
C PHE A 103 -0.09 13.12 16.10
N LYS A 104 0.43 12.07 16.72
CA LYS A 104 1.85 11.68 16.62
C LYS A 104 2.21 11.28 15.19
N GLU A 105 1.36 10.48 14.56
CA GLU A 105 1.54 10.10 13.15
C GLU A 105 1.46 11.31 12.23
N MET A 106 0.51 12.22 12.47
CA MET A 106 0.36 13.46 11.71
C MET A 106 1.64 14.30 11.72
N GLU A 107 2.25 14.53 12.90
CA GLU A 107 3.48 15.33 13.03
C GLU A 107 4.66 14.67 12.30
N ASN A 108 4.79 13.36 12.41
CA ASN A 108 5.90 12.59 11.85
C ASN A 108 5.79 12.33 10.36
N MET A 109 4.58 12.28 9.80
CA MET A 109 4.32 11.84 8.43
C MET A 109 3.94 12.99 7.50
N MET A 110 3.07 13.92 7.92
CA MET A 110 2.36 14.80 7.01
C MET A 110 3.14 16.06 6.65
N TYR A 111 3.20 16.39 5.35
CA TYR A 111 3.60 17.71 4.87
C TYR A 111 2.40 18.66 4.91
N LYS A 112 2.58 19.81 5.54
CA LYS A 112 1.59 20.88 5.57
C LYS A 112 1.95 21.96 4.55
N ILE A 113 0.94 22.48 3.85
CA ILE A 113 1.11 23.66 2.99
C ILE A 113 1.18 24.91 3.85
N GLU A 114 2.23 25.70 3.66
CA GLU A 114 2.42 26.95 4.42
C GLU A 114 1.31 27.96 4.08
N GLY A 115 0.70 28.56 5.12
CA GLY A 115 -0.36 29.53 4.98
C GLY A 115 -1.75 28.97 4.70
N GLU A 116 -1.88 27.65 4.52
CA GLU A 116 -3.14 26.98 4.20
C GLU A 116 -3.52 25.92 5.24
N ASP A 117 -4.82 25.63 5.40
CA ASP A 117 -5.28 24.45 6.13
C ASP A 117 -5.35 23.25 5.19
N LEU A 118 -4.22 22.95 4.54
CA LEU A 118 -4.07 21.84 3.62
C LEU A 118 -2.82 21.01 3.93
N TYR A 119 -2.96 19.71 3.79
CA TYR A 119 -1.90 18.72 4.00
C TYR A 119 -1.81 17.80 2.80
N LEU A 120 -0.60 17.51 2.32
CA LEU A 120 -0.38 16.48 1.32
C LEU A 120 -0.66 15.09 1.92
N ILE A 121 -1.40 14.26 1.19
CA ILE A 121 -1.76 12.92 1.68
C ILE A 121 -0.55 11.98 1.73
N GLY A 122 -0.46 11.17 2.79
CA GLY A 122 0.51 10.07 2.89
C GLY A 122 0.02 8.76 2.27
N THR A 123 -1.27 8.70 1.94
CA THR A 123 -1.98 7.59 1.28
C THR A 123 -3.34 8.09 0.79
N SER A 124 -3.85 7.52 -0.30
CA SER A 124 -5.21 7.85 -0.76
C SER A 124 -6.31 7.43 0.22
N GLU A 125 -6.05 6.51 1.14
CA GLU A 125 -6.96 6.20 2.24
C GLU A 125 -7.48 7.46 2.94
N HIS A 126 -6.58 8.42 3.21
CA HIS A 126 -6.93 9.66 3.91
C HIS A 126 -8.05 10.43 3.21
N SER A 127 -7.91 10.64 1.90
CA SER A 127 -8.94 11.33 1.11
C SER A 127 -10.18 10.47 0.91
N MET A 128 -10.01 9.16 0.74
CA MET A 128 -11.13 8.25 0.50
C MET A 128 -12.02 8.10 1.73
N ILE A 129 -11.45 8.04 2.92
CA ILE A 129 -12.22 8.06 4.16
C ILE A 129 -12.79 9.47 4.42
N GLY A 130 -12.00 10.52 4.15
CA GLY A 130 -12.44 11.91 4.26
C GLY A 130 -13.65 12.25 3.38
N LYS A 131 -13.87 11.53 2.27
CA LYS A 131 -15.07 11.64 1.42
C LYS A 131 -16.38 11.45 2.22
N PHE A 132 -16.33 10.70 3.31
CA PHE A 132 -17.50 10.37 4.13
C PHE A 132 -17.64 11.25 5.38
N ILE A 133 -16.82 12.29 5.56
CA ILE A 133 -16.92 13.18 6.74
C ILE A 133 -18.33 13.74 6.90
N ASP A 134 -18.89 13.65 8.12
CA ASP A 134 -20.22 14.13 8.50
C ASP A 134 -21.39 13.59 7.65
N THR A 135 -21.23 12.37 7.09
CA THR A 135 -22.29 11.73 6.30
C THR A 135 -23.10 10.73 7.10
N ILE A 136 -24.36 10.56 6.68
CA ILE A 136 -25.22 9.45 7.08
C ILE A 136 -25.46 8.62 5.82
N ASN A 137 -24.95 7.41 5.81
CA ASN A 137 -25.08 6.47 4.69
C ASN A 137 -26.26 5.53 4.97
N ASP A 138 -27.05 5.22 3.97
CA ASP A 138 -28.09 4.21 4.12
C ASP A 138 -27.45 2.81 4.14
N GLU A 139 -27.87 1.96 5.06
CA GLU A 139 -27.30 0.62 5.26
C GLU A 139 -27.31 -0.24 3.97
N GLU A 140 -28.33 -0.03 3.12
CA GLU A 140 -28.44 -0.74 1.83
C GLU A 140 -27.35 -0.38 0.81
N THR A 141 -26.63 0.72 1.02
CA THR A 141 -25.53 1.16 0.17
C THR A 141 -24.18 0.55 0.57
N LEU A 142 -24.16 -0.19 1.69
CA LEU A 142 -22.96 -0.86 2.19
C LEU A 142 -22.88 -2.31 1.69
N PRO A 143 -21.68 -2.85 1.49
CA PRO A 143 -20.38 -2.18 1.67
C PRO A 143 -20.06 -1.22 0.52
N GLN A 144 -19.35 -0.12 0.83
CA GLN A 144 -18.68 0.69 -0.17
C GLN A 144 -17.27 0.13 -0.39
N THR A 145 -17.01 -0.37 -1.59
CA THR A 145 -15.71 -0.94 -1.97
C THR A 145 -15.02 -0.03 -2.96
N LEU A 146 -13.96 0.62 -2.52
CA LEU A 146 -13.30 1.70 -3.23
C LEU A 146 -11.84 1.33 -3.49
N THR A 147 -11.34 1.61 -4.69
CA THR A 147 -9.91 1.55 -5.00
C THR A 147 -9.46 2.88 -5.57
N SER A 148 -8.26 3.31 -5.22
CA SER A 148 -7.80 4.64 -5.59
C SER A 148 -6.30 4.68 -5.86
N TYR A 149 -5.96 5.45 -6.90
CA TYR A 149 -4.60 5.84 -7.20
C TYR A 149 -4.28 7.19 -6.58
N SER A 150 -3.09 7.32 -6.01
CA SER A 150 -2.53 8.64 -5.65
C SER A 150 -1.01 8.62 -5.58
N PRO A 151 -0.36 9.79 -5.77
CA PRO A 151 0.92 10.04 -5.13
C PRO A 151 0.74 10.03 -3.60
N CYS A 152 1.80 9.68 -2.90
CA CYS A 152 1.88 9.65 -1.44
C CYS A 152 3.11 10.45 -1.00
N PHE A 153 2.95 11.29 0.01
CA PHE A 153 4.01 12.17 0.51
C PHE A 153 4.22 11.91 1.99
N ARG A 154 5.45 11.51 2.37
CA ARG A 154 5.78 11.17 3.76
C ARG A 154 7.10 11.80 4.17
N LYS A 155 7.13 12.41 5.36
CA LYS A 155 8.36 12.98 5.94
C LYS A 155 9.39 11.94 6.32
N GLU A 156 8.97 10.69 6.58
CA GLU A 156 9.83 9.57 7.00
C GLU A 156 10.74 9.93 8.18
N VAL A 157 10.23 10.69 9.17
CA VAL A 157 11.00 11.13 10.33
C VAL A 157 11.40 9.91 11.18
N GLY A 158 12.69 9.83 11.51
CA GLY A 158 13.24 8.76 12.36
C GLY A 158 13.58 7.47 11.62
N ALA A 159 13.42 7.44 10.32
CA ALA A 159 13.86 6.31 9.49
C ALA A 159 15.37 6.38 9.26
N HIS A 160 16.12 5.49 9.91
CA HIS A 160 17.57 5.34 9.73
C HIS A 160 17.90 3.86 9.46
N GLY A 161 18.78 3.58 8.50
CA GLY A 161 19.25 2.22 8.23
C GLY A 161 19.92 2.03 6.87
N ILE A 162 20.43 0.82 6.63
CA ILE A 162 21.20 0.42 5.43
C ILE A 162 20.38 0.55 4.12
N GLU A 163 19.06 0.66 4.22
CA GLU A 163 18.16 0.76 3.06
C GLU A 163 17.85 2.21 2.64
N GLU A 164 18.58 3.21 3.15
CA GLU A 164 18.44 4.62 2.76
C GLU A 164 18.81 4.88 1.30
N ARG A 165 19.65 4.01 0.71
CA ARG A 165 19.95 4.06 -0.72
C ARG A 165 18.90 3.30 -1.50
N GLY A 166 18.28 3.94 -2.50
CA GLY A 166 17.33 3.30 -3.40
C GLY A 166 15.91 3.75 -3.19
N VAL A 167 14.95 2.86 -3.42
CA VAL A 167 13.52 3.20 -3.48
C VAL A 167 12.67 2.55 -2.36
N TYR A 168 13.30 1.93 -1.37
CA TYR A 168 12.58 1.24 -0.31
C TYR A 168 11.85 2.21 0.64
N ARG A 169 12.53 3.29 1.04
CA ARG A 169 11.99 4.33 1.94
C ARG A 169 12.25 5.70 1.36
N ILE A 170 11.17 6.35 0.94
CA ILE A 170 11.22 7.56 0.11
C ILE A 170 10.11 8.54 0.52
N HIS A 171 10.34 9.83 0.26
CA HIS A 171 9.42 10.91 0.62
C HIS A 171 8.22 11.03 -0.31
N GLN A 172 8.37 10.61 -1.57
CA GLN A 172 7.31 10.64 -2.59
C GLN A 172 7.28 9.33 -3.34
N PHE A 173 6.11 8.71 -3.42
CA PHE A 173 5.85 7.50 -4.20
C PHE A 173 4.40 7.49 -4.66
N GLU A 174 4.05 6.52 -5.48
CA GLU A 174 2.67 6.31 -5.96
C GLU A 174 2.14 5.00 -5.39
N LYS A 175 0.82 4.91 -5.24
CA LYS A 175 0.17 3.75 -4.66
C LYS A 175 -1.23 3.56 -5.24
N GLN A 176 -1.59 2.30 -5.48
CA GLN A 176 -2.97 1.85 -5.62
C GLN A 176 -3.44 1.28 -4.30
N GLU A 177 -4.54 1.80 -3.76
CA GLU A 177 -5.09 1.47 -2.46
C GLU A 177 -6.46 0.83 -2.57
N MET A 178 -6.83 0.04 -1.57
CA MET A 178 -8.19 -0.45 -1.35
C MET A 178 -8.75 0.15 -0.06
N VAL A 179 -9.99 0.62 -0.10
CA VAL A 179 -10.72 1.13 1.07
C VAL A 179 -12.11 0.52 1.10
N VAL A 180 -12.53 0.07 2.26
CA VAL A 180 -13.87 -0.46 2.48
C VAL A 180 -14.54 0.28 3.64
N VAL A 181 -15.78 0.72 3.40
CA VAL A 181 -16.68 1.20 4.45
C VAL A 181 -17.83 0.20 4.54
N CYS A 182 -18.01 -0.42 5.68
CA CYS A 182 -18.96 -1.53 5.85
C CYS A 182 -19.67 -1.51 7.19
N LYS A 183 -20.62 -2.43 7.36
CA LYS A 183 -21.24 -2.70 8.65
C LYS A 183 -20.25 -3.36 9.61
N PRO A 184 -20.40 -3.17 10.93
CA PRO A 184 -19.51 -3.77 11.93
C PRO A 184 -19.37 -5.30 11.80
N GLU A 185 -20.45 -6.01 11.55
CA GLU A 185 -20.47 -7.47 11.41
C GLU A 185 -19.74 -7.99 10.18
N ASP A 186 -19.60 -7.17 9.12
CA ASP A 186 -18.96 -7.54 7.88
C ASP A 186 -17.44 -7.30 7.90
N SER A 187 -16.94 -6.54 8.89
CA SER A 187 -15.55 -6.04 8.84
C SER A 187 -14.50 -7.16 8.89
N LYS A 188 -14.77 -8.27 9.58
CA LYS A 188 -13.86 -9.41 9.60
C LYS A 188 -13.70 -10.04 8.21
N ALA A 189 -14.81 -10.28 7.52
CA ALA A 189 -14.79 -10.88 6.18
C ALA A 189 -14.12 -9.95 5.16
N TRP A 190 -14.30 -8.63 5.29
CA TRP A 190 -13.63 -7.66 4.43
C TRP A 190 -12.15 -7.56 4.72
N TYR A 191 -11.72 -7.66 5.98
CA TYR A 191 -10.31 -7.71 6.33
C TYR A 191 -9.59 -8.87 5.65
N GLU A 192 -10.18 -10.07 5.69
CA GLU A 192 -9.64 -11.26 5.02
C GLU A 192 -9.57 -11.09 3.50
N LYS A 193 -10.62 -10.54 2.88
CA LYS A 193 -10.63 -10.26 1.43
C LYS A 193 -9.58 -9.22 1.01
N LEU A 194 -9.34 -8.20 1.83
CA LEU A 194 -8.41 -7.13 1.48
C LEU A 194 -6.96 -7.64 1.43
N TRP A 195 -6.48 -8.37 2.45
CA TRP A 195 -5.12 -8.89 2.38
C TRP A 195 -4.99 -9.97 1.30
N GLN A 196 -6.03 -10.80 1.08
CA GLN A 196 -6.03 -11.78 0.00
C GLN A 196 -5.91 -11.12 -1.38
N ASN A 197 -6.54 -9.99 -1.62
CA ASN A 197 -6.40 -9.26 -2.90
C ASN A 197 -4.93 -8.85 -3.15
N THR A 198 -4.20 -8.41 -2.14
CA THR A 198 -2.77 -8.09 -2.28
C THR A 198 -1.95 -9.35 -2.56
N VAL A 199 -2.20 -10.43 -1.84
CA VAL A 199 -1.58 -11.74 -2.10
C VAL A 199 -1.81 -12.16 -3.55
N ASP A 200 -3.05 -12.15 -4.02
CA ASP A 200 -3.42 -12.54 -5.38
C ASP A 200 -2.74 -11.65 -6.43
N PHE A 201 -2.65 -10.35 -6.17
CA PHE A 201 -1.98 -9.41 -7.06
C PHE A 201 -0.50 -9.76 -7.23
N PHE A 202 0.23 -9.94 -6.13
CA PHE A 202 1.65 -10.29 -6.17
C PHE A 202 1.87 -11.68 -6.78
N ARG A 203 1.02 -12.65 -6.45
CA ARG A 203 1.07 -14.00 -7.02
C ARG A 203 0.81 -14.03 -8.53
N SER A 204 -0.06 -13.14 -9.03
CA SER A 204 -0.29 -13.01 -10.47
C SER A 204 0.94 -12.54 -11.26
N LEU A 205 1.92 -11.95 -10.57
CA LEU A 205 3.21 -11.49 -11.10
C LEU A 205 4.36 -12.44 -10.71
N ASP A 206 4.06 -13.67 -10.32
CA ASP A 206 5.01 -14.73 -9.96
C ASP A 206 5.91 -14.40 -8.75
N ILE A 207 5.45 -13.48 -7.87
CA ILE A 207 6.19 -13.08 -6.68
C ILE A 207 5.68 -13.87 -5.45
N PRO A 208 6.54 -14.66 -4.77
CA PRO A 208 6.18 -15.31 -3.52
C PRO A 208 5.93 -14.29 -2.42
N VAL A 209 4.87 -14.49 -1.64
CA VAL A 209 4.52 -13.63 -0.51
C VAL A 209 4.16 -14.45 0.71
N ARG A 210 4.18 -13.80 1.89
CA ARG A 210 3.59 -14.34 3.12
C ARG A 210 2.71 -13.29 3.78
N THR A 211 1.84 -13.73 4.68
CA THR A 211 1.06 -12.85 5.55
C THR A 211 1.57 -12.94 6.98
N LEU A 212 1.69 -11.78 7.62
CA LEU A 212 2.19 -11.61 8.98
C LEU A 212 1.14 -10.86 9.81
N GLU A 213 0.50 -11.55 10.74
CA GLU A 213 -0.45 -10.92 11.65
C GLU A 213 0.28 -10.10 12.71
N CYS A 214 -0.07 -8.82 12.81
CA CYS A 214 0.55 -7.91 13.78
C CYS A 214 -0.03 -8.12 15.18
N CYS A 215 0.83 -8.23 16.17
CA CYS A 215 0.43 -8.30 17.57
C CYS A 215 -0.01 -6.93 18.11
N SER A 216 -0.62 -6.92 19.29
CA SER A 216 -1.15 -5.69 19.90
C SER A 216 -0.09 -4.61 20.16
N GLY A 217 1.17 -4.97 20.34
CA GLY A 217 2.27 -4.03 20.54
C GLY A 217 2.81 -3.38 19.28
N ASP A 218 2.46 -3.92 18.10
CA ASP A 218 2.84 -3.38 16.78
C ASP A 218 1.67 -2.67 16.07
N LEU A 219 0.49 -2.59 16.69
CA LEU A 219 -0.65 -1.88 16.10
C LEU A 219 -0.48 -0.36 16.22
N ALA A 220 -0.68 0.35 15.12
CA ALA A 220 -0.87 1.80 15.15
C ALA A 220 -2.14 2.20 15.92
N ASP A 221 -2.14 3.43 16.45
CA ASP A 221 -3.11 3.92 17.44
C ASP A 221 -4.60 3.70 17.10
N LEU A 222 -4.99 3.71 15.83
CA LEU A 222 -6.38 3.56 15.40
C LEU A 222 -6.75 2.16 14.93
N LYS A 223 -5.78 1.27 14.79
CA LYS A 223 -6.01 -0.08 14.28
C LYS A 223 -6.51 -1.00 15.38
N VAL A 224 -7.51 -1.79 15.06
CA VAL A 224 -7.99 -2.90 15.91
C VAL A 224 -7.39 -4.23 15.46
N LYS A 225 -6.98 -4.33 14.19
CA LYS A 225 -6.31 -5.50 13.63
C LYS A 225 -5.46 -5.09 12.43
N SER A 226 -4.30 -5.70 12.26
CA SER A 226 -3.41 -5.47 11.11
C SER A 226 -2.73 -6.76 10.68
N CYS A 227 -2.60 -6.91 9.35
CA CYS A 227 -1.86 -8.01 8.73
C CYS A 227 -0.98 -7.44 7.63
N ASP A 228 0.32 -7.65 7.74
CA ASP A 228 1.25 -7.26 6.70
C ASP A 228 1.33 -8.35 5.63
N VAL A 229 1.39 -7.92 4.38
CA VAL A 229 1.77 -8.77 3.26
C VAL A 229 3.22 -8.46 2.93
N GLU A 230 4.04 -9.49 2.97
CA GLU A 230 5.47 -9.39 2.73
C GLU A 230 5.86 -10.19 1.47
N ALA A 231 6.71 -9.61 0.60
CA ALA A 231 7.22 -10.25 -0.58
C ALA A 231 8.62 -10.86 -0.33
N TRP A 232 8.91 -11.96 -1.02
CA TRP A 232 10.22 -12.59 -0.98
C TRP A 232 11.28 -11.75 -1.70
N SER A 233 12.42 -11.58 -1.06
CA SER A 233 13.65 -11.03 -1.67
C SER A 233 14.67 -12.15 -1.86
N PRO A 234 14.90 -12.62 -3.09
CA PRO A 234 15.96 -13.60 -3.38
C PRO A 234 17.35 -13.12 -2.98
N ARG A 235 17.64 -11.83 -3.13
CA ARG A 235 18.90 -11.19 -2.74
C ARG A 235 19.16 -11.25 -1.25
N GLN A 236 18.15 -10.86 -0.45
CA GLN A 236 18.26 -10.81 1.01
C GLN A 236 17.95 -12.15 1.68
N LYS A 237 17.36 -13.10 0.92
CA LYS A 237 16.87 -14.40 1.42
C LYS A 237 15.91 -14.22 2.60
N LYS A 238 15.08 -13.19 2.54
CA LYS A 238 14.05 -12.86 3.54
C LYS A 238 12.83 -12.22 2.89
N TYR A 239 11.74 -12.19 3.62
CA TYR A 239 10.54 -11.43 3.27
C TYR A 239 10.67 -9.98 3.74
N PHE A 240 10.01 -9.04 3.04
CA PHE A 240 9.90 -7.64 3.42
C PHE A 240 8.51 -7.10 3.11
N GLU A 241 8.03 -6.17 3.91
CA GLU A 241 6.69 -5.61 3.82
C GLU A 241 6.46 -4.88 2.48
N VAL A 242 5.36 -5.23 1.81
CA VAL A 242 4.90 -4.60 0.55
C VAL A 242 3.48 -4.05 0.66
N GLY A 243 2.76 -4.37 1.72
CA GLY A 243 1.43 -3.86 2.02
C GLY A 243 1.04 -4.16 3.46
N SER A 244 0.21 -3.30 4.05
CA SER A 244 -0.31 -3.48 5.39
C SER A 244 -1.82 -3.33 5.39
N CYS A 245 -2.53 -4.44 5.60
CA CYS A 245 -3.97 -4.49 5.71
C CYS A 245 -4.41 -4.06 7.11
N SER A 246 -5.34 -3.12 7.18
CA SER A 246 -5.79 -2.55 8.46
C SER A 246 -7.31 -2.62 8.60
N ASN A 247 -7.75 -3.11 9.75
CA ASN A 247 -9.12 -2.91 10.22
C ASN A 247 -9.06 -1.85 11.34
N LEU A 248 -9.77 -0.73 11.15
CA LEU A 248 -9.80 0.37 12.10
C LEU A 248 -11.08 0.37 12.94
N GLY A 249 -11.94 -0.65 12.76
CA GLY A 249 -13.23 -0.68 13.43
C GLY A 249 -14.01 0.61 13.18
N ASP A 250 -14.57 1.19 14.21
CA ASP A 250 -15.30 2.46 14.13
C ASP A 250 -14.47 3.71 14.50
N ALA A 251 -13.15 3.56 14.70
CA ALA A 251 -12.30 4.65 15.19
C ALA A 251 -12.31 5.89 14.28
N GLN A 252 -12.12 5.71 12.98
CA GLN A 252 -12.18 6.81 12.01
C GLN A 252 -13.62 7.33 11.85
N ALA A 253 -14.60 6.43 11.83
CA ALA A 253 -15.99 6.80 11.69
C ALA A 253 -16.48 7.68 12.84
N ARG A 254 -16.08 7.40 14.08
CA ARG A 254 -16.39 8.24 15.26
C ARG A 254 -15.76 9.62 15.15
N ARG A 255 -14.51 9.71 14.71
CA ARG A 255 -13.79 10.99 14.58
C ARG A 255 -14.33 11.86 13.45
N LEU A 256 -14.77 11.25 12.36
CA LEU A 256 -15.23 11.92 11.14
C LEU A 256 -16.77 11.98 11.03
N GLY A 257 -17.52 11.46 12.00
CA GLY A 257 -18.97 11.49 11.94
C GLY A 257 -19.59 10.60 10.85
N ILE A 258 -18.93 9.50 10.48
CA ILE A 258 -19.41 8.57 9.43
C ILE A 258 -20.45 7.62 10.03
N ARG A 259 -21.74 7.91 9.82
CA ARG A 259 -22.84 7.16 10.39
C ARG A 259 -23.59 6.36 9.33
N VAL A 260 -24.27 5.35 9.78
CA VAL A 260 -25.13 4.48 8.96
C VAL A 260 -26.53 4.52 9.56
N ARG A 261 -27.52 4.67 8.69
CA ARG A 261 -28.94 4.58 9.04
C ARG A 261 -29.37 3.12 8.92
N SER A 262 -29.83 2.55 10.04
CA SER A 262 -30.33 1.17 10.06
C SER A 262 -31.53 1.00 9.12
N LYS A 263 -31.50 -0.08 8.34
CA LYS A 263 -32.61 -0.48 7.47
C LYS A 263 -33.84 -0.91 8.30
N GLU A 264 -33.61 -1.63 9.40
CA GLU A 264 -34.68 -2.15 10.25
C GLU A 264 -35.33 -1.04 11.06
N ASN A 265 -34.55 -0.07 11.55
CA ASN A 265 -35.03 1.07 12.30
C ASN A 265 -34.42 2.38 11.79
N PRO A 266 -35.08 3.11 10.86
CA PRO A 266 -34.51 4.33 10.25
C PRO A 266 -34.22 5.48 11.23
N LYS A 267 -34.69 5.40 12.49
CA LYS A 267 -34.34 6.35 13.56
C LYS A 267 -33.03 6.01 14.25
N GLU A 268 -32.56 4.81 14.09
CA GLU A 268 -31.31 4.33 14.67
C GLU A 268 -30.13 4.63 13.74
N LEU A 269 -29.08 5.23 14.31
CA LEU A 269 -27.81 5.50 13.64
C LEU A 269 -26.69 4.78 14.39
N TYR A 270 -25.78 4.15 13.64
CA TYR A 270 -24.59 3.55 14.18
C TYR A 270 -23.35 4.01 13.37
N PHE A 271 -22.14 3.76 13.89
CA PHE A 271 -20.91 4.09 13.18
C PHE A 271 -20.51 2.96 12.23
N ALA A 272 -20.08 3.32 11.01
CA ALA A 272 -19.50 2.38 10.09
C ALA A 272 -18.15 1.84 10.59
N HIS A 273 -17.74 0.68 10.07
CA HIS A 273 -16.35 0.23 10.16
C HIS A 273 -15.61 0.62 8.89
N THR A 274 -14.31 0.94 9.04
CA THR A 274 -13.42 1.29 7.93
C THR A 274 -12.22 0.36 7.89
N LEU A 275 -11.85 -0.02 6.68
CA LEU A 275 -10.71 -0.90 6.42
C LEU A 275 -9.94 -0.38 5.20
N ASN A 276 -8.64 -0.65 5.18
CA ASN A 276 -7.81 -0.36 4.02
C ASN A 276 -6.71 -1.40 3.85
N ASN A 277 -6.18 -1.47 2.65
CA ASN A 277 -4.96 -2.19 2.32
C ASN A 277 -4.33 -1.64 1.04
N THR A 278 -3.03 -1.72 0.96
CA THR A 278 -2.29 -1.45 -0.27
C THR A 278 -2.49 -2.58 -1.27
N VAL A 279 -2.96 -2.27 -2.48
CA VAL A 279 -2.86 -3.22 -3.61
C VAL A 279 -1.41 -3.33 -4.02
N VAL A 280 -0.80 -2.20 -4.33
CA VAL A 280 0.61 -2.10 -4.69
C VAL A 280 1.14 -0.68 -4.47
N ALA A 281 2.38 -0.61 -3.97
CA ALA A 281 3.22 0.59 -4.00
C ALA A 281 4.44 0.27 -4.86
N PRO A 282 4.52 0.77 -6.11
CA PRO A 282 5.53 0.36 -7.08
C PRO A 282 6.98 0.40 -6.59
N PRO A 283 7.43 1.32 -5.74
CA PRO A 283 8.82 1.30 -5.30
C PRO A 283 9.23 -0.01 -4.62
N ARG A 284 8.44 -0.50 -3.66
CA ARG A 284 8.69 -1.81 -3.03
C ARG A 284 8.36 -2.97 -3.96
N MET A 285 7.32 -2.83 -4.77
CA MET A 285 7.00 -3.81 -5.81
C MET A 285 8.14 -3.92 -6.83
N LEU A 286 8.76 -2.82 -7.26
CA LEU A 286 9.89 -2.87 -8.20
C LEU A 286 11.06 -3.66 -7.62
N ILE A 287 11.35 -3.53 -6.33
CA ILE A 287 12.38 -4.36 -5.67
C ILE A 287 12.01 -5.83 -5.81
N ALA A 288 10.81 -6.22 -5.34
CA ALA A 288 10.36 -7.60 -5.41
C ALA A 288 10.28 -8.12 -6.86
N PHE A 289 9.75 -7.31 -7.77
CA PHE A 289 9.59 -7.68 -9.17
C PHE A 289 10.93 -7.93 -9.86
N LEU A 290 11.85 -6.98 -9.72
CA LEU A 290 13.16 -7.07 -10.38
C LEU A 290 13.97 -8.25 -9.82
N GLU A 291 13.98 -8.45 -8.51
CA GLU A 291 14.72 -9.54 -7.90
C GLU A 291 14.15 -10.94 -8.23
N ASN A 292 12.81 -11.09 -8.27
CA ASN A 292 12.16 -12.39 -8.53
C ASN A 292 12.10 -12.75 -10.03
N ASN A 293 12.13 -11.75 -10.93
CA ASN A 293 12.02 -11.98 -12.37
C ASN A 293 13.33 -11.80 -13.12
N LEU A 294 14.46 -11.53 -12.41
CA LEU A 294 15.79 -11.44 -12.99
C LEU A 294 16.26 -12.82 -13.47
N ARG A 295 16.90 -12.85 -14.62
CA ARG A 295 17.55 -14.04 -15.18
C ARG A 295 19.08 -13.89 -15.16
N GLU A 296 19.78 -15.00 -15.31
CA GLU A 296 21.25 -15.06 -15.32
C GLU A 296 21.87 -14.16 -16.40
N ASP A 297 21.23 -14.04 -17.57
CA ASP A 297 21.66 -13.15 -18.67
C ASP A 297 21.42 -11.64 -18.38
N GLY A 298 20.88 -11.32 -17.22
CA GLY A 298 20.56 -9.96 -16.78
C GLY A 298 19.27 -9.39 -17.38
N SER A 299 18.51 -10.16 -18.15
CA SER A 299 17.15 -9.79 -18.56
C SER A 299 16.17 -9.95 -17.41
N VAL A 300 15.02 -9.23 -17.46
CA VAL A 300 13.95 -9.35 -16.48
C VAL A 300 12.68 -9.83 -17.19
N ALA A 301 12.15 -10.97 -16.78
CA ALA A 301 10.91 -11.51 -17.34
C ALA A 301 9.71 -10.62 -17.02
N ILE A 302 8.77 -10.48 -17.98
CA ILE A 302 7.49 -9.81 -17.78
C ILE A 302 6.39 -10.88 -17.74
N PRO A 303 5.77 -11.14 -16.57
CA PRO A 303 4.66 -12.07 -16.42
C PRO A 303 3.50 -11.74 -17.36
N LYS A 304 2.80 -12.78 -17.83
CA LYS A 304 1.73 -12.63 -18.83
C LYS A 304 0.69 -11.58 -18.50
N PRO A 305 0.17 -11.45 -17.26
CA PRO A 305 -0.85 -10.44 -16.96
C PRO A 305 -0.37 -8.99 -17.16
N LEU A 306 0.95 -8.75 -17.04
CA LEU A 306 1.52 -7.41 -17.19
C LEU A 306 1.91 -7.08 -18.65
N GLN A 307 2.09 -8.07 -19.51
CA GLN A 307 2.52 -7.86 -20.91
C GLN A 307 1.64 -6.89 -21.70
N PRO A 308 0.29 -6.92 -21.60
CA PRO A 308 -0.56 -5.95 -22.32
C PRO A 308 -0.24 -4.50 -21.93
N TYR A 309 0.09 -4.24 -20.67
CA TYR A 309 0.43 -2.90 -20.17
C TYR A 309 1.84 -2.48 -20.57
N MET A 310 2.71 -3.45 -20.88
CA MET A 310 4.07 -3.26 -21.36
C MET A 310 4.16 -3.25 -22.90
N GLY A 311 3.02 -3.14 -23.60
CA GLY A 311 2.99 -3.14 -25.07
C GLY A 311 3.35 -4.47 -25.70
N GLY A 312 3.08 -5.57 -25.00
CA GLY A 312 3.38 -6.93 -25.47
C GLY A 312 4.81 -7.40 -25.19
N MET A 313 5.62 -6.61 -24.47
CA MET A 313 6.98 -7.03 -24.10
C MET A 313 6.92 -8.24 -23.16
N THR A 314 7.72 -9.27 -23.46
CA THR A 314 7.84 -10.49 -22.66
C THR A 314 9.01 -10.45 -21.69
N GLU A 315 9.92 -9.52 -21.89
CA GLU A 315 11.09 -9.30 -21.04
C GLU A 315 11.67 -7.90 -21.24
N LEU A 316 12.39 -7.40 -20.24
CA LEU A 316 13.28 -6.25 -20.35
C LEU A 316 14.68 -6.74 -20.69
N ARG A 317 15.34 -6.08 -21.66
CA ARG A 317 16.75 -6.32 -22.02
C ARG A 317 17.57 -5.05 -21.88
N LYS A 318 18.80 -5.20 -21.42
CA LYS A 318 19.79 -4.11 -21.44
C LYS A 318 19.99 -3.66 -22.87
N LYS A 319 20.08 -2.35 -23.08
CA LYS A 319 20.38 -1.75 -24.39
C LYS A 319 21.86 -1.80 -24.71
#